data_59baa6beaafe44584700455e565f4f1d
#
_entry.id   59baa6beaafe44584700455e565f4f1d
#
_cell.length_a   1.000
_cell.length_b   1.000
_cell.length_c   1.000
_cell.angle_alpha   90.00
_cell.angle_beta   90.00
_cell.angle_gamma   90.00
#
_symmetry.space_group_name_H-M   'P 1'
#
loop_
_entity.id
_entity.type
_entity.pdbx_description
1 polymer ?
#
loop_
_entity_poly.entity_id
_entity_poly.type
_entity_poly.pdbx_seq_one_letter_code
_entity_poly.pdbx_strand_id
1 'polypeptide(L)'
;MSLEKNRQEAERWLKTAEGDLETAIILRENKKYAPSCFHSQQAGEKAIKAVWYLLDADPWGHSIQKLIQDLKHVDLITMEQFDQVKKCAVLLDRYYIPTRYPNGLPDLTPEEVYLAEDAHACIENAKKILEAAQNQINKTNI
;
A
#
# COMPACT_ATOMS: atom_id res chain seq x y z
N MET A 1 -0.04 24.63 -1.83
CA MET A 1 -0.18 24.16 -3.21
C MET A 1 -1.64 24.19 -3.60
N SER A 2 -1.98 24.37 -4.87
CA SER A 2 -3.39 24.39 -5.28
C SER A 2 -4.02 22.99 -5.18
N LEU A 3 -5.36 22.96 -5.01
CA LEU A 3 -6.11 21.71 -4.96
C LEU A 3 -5.90 20.89 -6.25
N GLU A 4 -5.84 21.56 -7.39
CA GLU A 4 -5.61 20.89 -8.66
C GLU A 4 -4.24 20.20 -8.72
N LYS A 5 -3.18 20.89 -8.25
CA LYS A 5 -1.85 20.29 -8.20
C LYS A 5 -1.78 19.15 -7.21
N ASN A 6 -2.48 19.27 -6.08
CA ASN A 6 -2.55 18.21 -5.09
C ASN A 6 -3.24 16.97 -5.67
N ARG A 7 -4.32 17.17 -6.44
CA ARG A 7 -5.00 16.05 -7.10
C ARG A 7 -4.10 15.39 -8.14
N GLN A 8 -3.39 16.17 -8.94
CA GLN A 8 -2.47 15.64 -9.94
C GLN A 8 -1.38 14.79 -9.28
N GLU A 9 -0.82 15.28 -8.17
CA GLU A 9 0.19 14.53 -7.44
C GLU A 9 -0.39 13.24 -6.83
N ALA A 10 -1.57 13.32 -6.25
CA ALA A 10 -2.26 12.13 -5.71
C ALA A 10 -2.50 11.08 -6.81
N GLU A 11 -2.94 11.52 -7.98
CA GLU A 11 -3.18 10.62 -9.10
C GLU A 11 -1.91 9.96 -9.62
N ARG A 12 -0.78 10.69 -9.61
CA ARG A 12 0.52 10.13 -9.97
C ARG A 12 0.92 9.00 -9.02
N TRP A 13 0.74 9.23 -7.73
CA TRP A 13 1.06 8.22 -6.71
C TRP A 13 0.14 7.02 -6.79
N LEU A 14 -1.16 7.26 -7.01
CA LEU A 14 -2.12 6.16 -7.14
C LEU A 14 -1.82 5.32 -8.38
N LYS A 15 -1.50 5.96 -9.49
CA LYS A 15 -1.13 5.25 -10.72
C LYS A 15 0.13 4.41 -10.51
N THR A 16 1.09 4.93 -9.76
CA THR A 16 2.30 4.17 -9.42
C THR A 16 1.96 2.97 -8.53
N ALA A 17 1.04 3.16 -7.58
CA ALA A 17 0.55 2.06 -6.75
C ALA A 17 -0.11 0.96 -7.59
N GLU A 18 -0.92 1.35 -8.56
CA GLU A 18 -1.55 0.41 -9.49
C GLU A 18 -0.50 -0.39 -10.28
N GLY A 19 0.57 0.27 -10.71
CA GLY A 19 1.70 -0.38 -11.38
C GLY A 19 2.39 -1.40 -10.48
N ASP A 20 2.59 -1.08 -9.20
CA ASP A 20 3.15 -2.03 -8.24
C ASP A 20 2.24 -3.24 -8.04
N LEU A 21 0.92 -3.03 -8.04
CA LEU A 21 -0.03 -4.13 -7.92
C LEU A 21 0.02 -5.05 -9.15
N GLU A 22 0.07 -4.47 -10.34
CA GLU A 22 0.25 -5.25 -11.58
C GLU A 22 1.53 -6.08 -11.54
N THR A 23 2.62 -5.48 -11.08
CA THR A 23 3.90 -6.17 -10.92
C THR A 23 3.77 -7.33 -9.95
N ALA A 24 3.08 -7.12 -8.82
CA ALA A 24 2.85 -8.18 -7.84
C ALA A 24 2.10 -9.36 -8.45
N ILE A 25 1.09 -9.09 -9.28
CA ILE A 25 0.29 -10.13 -9.95
C ILE A 25 1.16 -10.91 -10.93
N ILE A 26 1.96 -10.23 -11.73
CA ILE A 26 2.89 -10.86 -12.69
C ILE A 26 3.89 -11.76 -11.95
N LEU A 27 4.44 -11.27 -10.85
CA LEU A 27 5.40 -12.04 -10.05
C LEU A 27 4.75 -13.29 -9.47
N ARG A 28 3.52 -13.18 -8.95
CA ARG A 28 2.78 -14.35 -8.46
C ARG A 28 2.57 -15.38 -9.56
N GLU A 29 2.18 -14.95 -10.76
CA GLU A 29 1.95 -15.85 -11.89
C GLU A 29 3.24 -16.59 -12.30
N ASN A 30 4.40 -15.98 -12.05
CA ASN A 30 5.70 -16.57 -12.30
C ASN A 30 6.32 -17.20 -11.07
N LYS A 31 5.53 -17.45 -10.04
CA LYS A 31 5.93 -18.12 -8.80
C LYS A 31 7.03 -17.40 -8.02
N LYS A 32 7.11 -16.08 -8.17
CA LYS A 32 8.00 -15.21 -7.40
C LYS A 32 7.23 -14.61 -6.24
N TYR A 33 6.95 -15.44 -5.23
CA TYR A 33 6.01 -15.07 -4.17
C TYR A 33 6.54 -14.01 -3.21
N ALA A 34 7.79 -14.10 -2.79
CA ALA A 34 8.38 -13.09 -1.90
C ALA A 34 8.34 -11.68 -2.52
N PRO A 35 8.88 -11.46 -3.73
CA PRO A 35 8.78 -10.14 -4.34
C PRO A 35 7.34 -9.74 -4.68
N SER A 36 6.45 -10.68 -4.96
CA SER A 36 5.03 -10.40 -5.13
C SER A 36 4.43 -9.77 -3.86
N CYS A 37 4.73 -10.35 -2.71
CA CYS A 37 4.30 -9.80 -1.42
C CYS A 37 4.87 -8.41 -1.17
N PHE A 38 6.16 -8.22 -1.48
CA PHE A 38 6.80 -6.91 -1.31
C PHE A 38 6.14 -5.84 -2.17
N HIS A 39 5.91 -6.12 -3.46
CA HIS A 39 5.27 -5.16 -4.35
C HIS A 39 3.82 -4.87 -3.97
N SER A 40 3.11 -5.85 -3.39
CA SER A 40 1.78 -5.63 -2.83
C SER A 40 1.83 -4.64 -1.66
N GLN A 41 2.80 -4.78 -0.78
CA GLN A 41 3.00 -3.84 0.33
C GLN A 41 3.31 -2.45 -0.21
N GLN A 42 4.17 -2.34 -1.21
CA GLN A 42 4.50 -1.07 -1.85
C GLN A 42 3.28 -0.42 -2.50
N ALA A 43 2.43 -1.21 -3.14
CA ALA A 43 1.19 -0.70 -3.72
C ALA A 43 0.30 -0.07 -2.66
N GLY A 44 0.11 -0.76 -1.53
CA GLY A 44 -0.68 -0.24 -0.41
C GLY A 44 -0.08 1.04 0.18
N GLU A 45 1.22 1.06 0.39
CA GLU A 45 1.93 2.22 0.93
C GLU A 45 1.75 3.44 0.04
N LYS A 46 1.98 3.30 -1.25
CA LYS A 46 1.88 4.40 -2.21
C LYS A 46 0.45 4.88 -2.39
N ALA A 47 -0.52 3.98 -2.31
CA ALA A 47 -1.94 4.36 -2.37
C ALA A 47 -2.33 5.27 -1.19
N ILE A 48 -1.89 4.95 0.01
CA ILE A 48 -2.16 5.79 1.18
C ILE A 48 -1.39 7.11 1.08
N LYS A 49 -0.15 7.09 0.60
CA LYS A 49 0.61 8.31 0.35
C LYS A 49 -0.08 9.23 -0.66
N ALA A 50 -0.77 8.66 -1.65
CA ALA A 50 -1.57 9.46 -2.60
C ALA A 50 -2.61 10.30 -1.86
N VAL A 51 -3.27 9.73 -0.86
CA VAL A 51 -4.26 10.47 -0.04
C VAL A 51 -3.57 11.62 0.73
N TRP A 52 -2.38 11.36 1.27
CA TRP A 52 -1.59 12.39 1.94
C TRP A 52 -1.29 13.59 1.02
N TYR A 53 -0.84 13.31 -0.21
CA TYR A 53 -0.55 14.37 -1.18
C TYR A 53 -1.81 15.14 -1.58
N LEU A 54 -2.94 14.45 -1.66
CA LEU A 54 -4.22 15.13 -1.93
C LEU A 54 -4.52 16.19 -0.87
N LEU A 55 -4.13 15.93 0.38
CA LEU A 55 -4.34 16.81 1.53
C LEU A 55 -3.22 17.81 1.73
N ASP A 56 -2.31 17.93 0.79
CA ASP A 56 -1.14 18.83 0.84
C ASP A 56 -0.27 18.57 2.09
N ALA A 57 -0.05 17.30 2.40
CA ALA A 57 0.75 16.88 3.54
C ALA A 57 1.84 15.92 3.09
N ASP A 58 2.98 15.92 3.80
CA ASP A 58 4.12 15.08 3.49
C ASP A 58 4.05 13.76 4.26
N PRO A 59 3.90 12.63 3.54
CA PRO A 59 3.89 11.32 4.20
C PRO A 59 5.31 10.87 4.56
N TRP A 60 5.46 10.32 5.76
CA TRP A 60 6.72 9.79 6.24
C TRP A 60 6.64 8.30 6.53
N GLY A 61 7.69 7.58 6.17
CA GLY A 61 7.86 6.19 6.54
C GLY A 61 7.25 5.21 5.56
N HIS A 62 7.34 3.93 5.94
CA HIS A 62 6.97 2.82 5.07
C HIS A 62 5.89 1.92 5.67
N SER A 63 5.36 2.27 6.84
CA SER A 63 4.28 1.52 7.46
C SER A 63 2.93 2.06 7.00
N ILE A 64 2.17 1.24 6.30
CA ILE A 64 0.83 1.59 5.83
C ILE A 64 -0.06 1.87 7.05
N GLN A 65 0.05 1.03 8.08
CA GLN A 65 -0.74 1.19 9.31
C GLN A 65 -0.48 2.56 9.95
N LYS A 66 0.79 2.94 10.08
CA LYS A 66 1.15 4.23 10.68
C LYS A 66 0.67 5.41 9.84
N LEU A 67 0.81 5.31 8.53
CA LEU A 67 0.32 6.33 7.61
C LEU A 67 -1.20 6.54 7.74
N ILE A 68 -1.95 5.46 7.86
CA ILE A 68 -3.40 5.55 8.07
C ILE A 68 -3.72 6.18 9.43
N GLN A 69 -3.03 5.75 10.50
CA GLN A 69 -3.25 6.31 11.83
C GLN A 69 -3.01 7.82 11.87
N ASP A 70 -1.97 8.28 11.20
CA ASP A 70 -1.59 9.68 11.23
C ASP A 70 -2.45 10.58 10.34
N LEU A 71 -3.20 10.01 9.38
CA LEU A 71 -4.11 10.78 8.53
C LEU A 71 -5.15 11.55 9.33
N LYS A 72 -5.62 10.99 10.44
CA LYS A 72 -6.62 11.65 11.29
C LYS A 72 -6.10 12.95 11.91
N HIS A 73 -4.78 13.14 11.98
CA HIS A 73 -4.16 14.36 12.47
C HIS A 73 -3.95 15.42 11.38
N VAL A 74 -4.13 15.02 10.12
CA VAL A 74 -3.88 15.87 8.96
C VAL A 74 -5.14 16.58 8.51
N ASP A 75 -6.30 15.90 8.57
CA ASP A 75 -7.57 16.46 8.14
C ASP A 75 -8.74 15.73 8.82
N LEU A 76 -9.92 16.34 8.70
CA LEU A 76 -11.20 15.78 9.16
C LEU A 76 -11.77 14.76 8.17
N ILE A 77 -10.92 14.00 7.51
CA ILE A 77 -11.36 12.92 6.64
C ILE A 77 -12.12 11.90 7.47
N THR A 78 -13.25 11.46 6.96
CA THR A 78 -13.97 10.34 7.55
C THR A 78 -13.08 9.11 7.43
N MET A 79 -12.51 8.70 8.53
CA MET A 79 -11.57 7.57 8.57
C MET A 79 -12.27 6.21 8.50
N GLU A 80 -13.60 6.19 8.43
CA GLU A 80 -14.37 4.96 8.46
C GLU A 80 -13.92 3.94 7.42
N GLN A 81 -13.74 4.38 6.16
CA GLN A 81 -13.31 3.45 5.11
C GLN A 81 -11.86 2.98 5.30
N PHE A 82 -11.01 3.79 5.94
CA PHE A 82 -9.64 3.39 6.26
C PHE A 82 -9.59 2.46 7.47
N ASP A 83 -10.53 2.61 8.42
CA ASP A 83 -10.68 1.65 9.51
C ASP A 83 -11.02 0.26 8.98
N GLN A 84 -11.82 0.19 7.91
CA GLN A 84 -12.17 -1.08 7.26
C GLN A 84 -10.97 -1.79 6.65
N VAL A 85 -9.96 -1.04 6.20
CA VAL A 85 -8.75 -1.61 5.59
C VAL A 85 -7.56 -1.64 6.53
N LYS A 86 -7.73 -1.23 7.78
CA LYS A 86 -6.65 -1.23 8.77
C LYS A 86 -6.03 -2.61 8.93
N LYS A 87 -6.83 -3.65 8.98
CA LYS A 87 -6.34 -5.02 9.07
C LYS A 87 -5.49 -5.38 7.86
N CYS A 88 -5.89 -4.94 6.66
CA CYS A 88 -5.11 -5.16 5.44
C CYS A 88 -3.74 -4.51 5.57
N ALA A 89 -3.68 -3.29 6.10
CA ALA A 89 -2.44 -2.56 6.30
C ALA A 89 -1.52 -3.27 7.29
N VAL A 90 -2.06 -3.72 8.43
CA VAL A 90 -1.30 -4.46 9.44
C VAL A 90 -0.67 -5.70 8.84
N LEU A 91 -1.44 -6.46 8.06
CA LEU A 91 -0.96 -7.68 7.44
C LEU A 91 0.11 -7.40 6.38
N LEU A 92 -0.10 -6.40 5.52
CA LEU A 92 0.87 -6.06 4.48
C LEU A 92 2.21 -5.57 5.04
N ASP A 93 2.19 -4.79 6.10
CA ASP A 93 3.42 -4.25 6.67
C ASP A 93 4.40 -5.32 7.12
N ARG A 94 3.92 -6.53 7.42
CA ARG A 94 4.75 -7.66 7.80
C ARG A 94 5.67 -8.15 6.67
N TYR A 95 5.36 -7.76 5.43
CA TYR A 95 6.09 -8.22 4.23
C TYR A 95 7.06 -7.17 3.69
N TYR A 96 7.30 -6.09 4.42
CA TYR A 96 8.14 -4.99 3.92
C TYR A 96 9.63 -5.39 3.90
N ILE A 97 10.18 -5.84 5.01
CA ILE A 97 11.60 -6.18 5.12
C ILE A 97 11.89 -7.65 4.83
N PRO A 98 11.21 -8.63 5.48
CA PRO A 98 11.63 -10.03 5.37
C PRO A 98 11.47 -10.64 3.98
N THR A 99 10.69 -10.03 3.10
CA THR A 99 10.55 -10.51 1.72
C THR A 99 11.75 -10.20 0.83
N ARG A 100 12.63 -9.30 1.29
CA ARG A 100 13.79 -8.84 0.51
C ARG A 100 15.13 -9.31 1.08
N TYR A 101 15.20 -9.55 2.38
CA TYR A 101 16.46 -9.81 3.08
C TYR A 101 16.35 -11.07 3.91
N PRO A 102 17.35 -12.01 3.81
CA PRO A 102 17.29 -13.25 4.56
C PRO A 102 17.54 -13.10 6.07
N ASN A 103 18.15 -11.99 6.49
CA ASN A 103 18.49 -11.80 7.91
C ASN A 103 17.24 -11.65 8.81
N GLY A 104 16.06 -11.43 8.23
CA GLY A 104 14.81 -11.42 8.98
C GLY A 104 14.17 -12.80 9.09
N LEU A 105 14.81 -13.85 8.55
CA LEU A 105 14.27 -15.21 8.47
C LEU A 105 15.27 -16.20 9.07
N PRO A 106 14.80 -17.25 9.77
CA PRO A 106 15.71 -18.28 10.28
C PRO A 106 16.20 -19.18 9.14
N ASP A 107 17.51 -19.18 8.93
CA ASP A 107 18.28 -20.12 8.08
C ASP A 107 17.98 -20.13 6.59
N LEU A 108 16.81 -19.69 6.14
CA LEU A 108 16.38 -19.83 4.75
C LEU A 108 16.27 -18.46 4.05
N THR A 109 16.11 -18.53 2.73
CA THR A 109 15.94 -17.32 1.91
C THR A 109 14.46 -16.95 1.79
N PRO A 110 14.14 -15.70 1.43
CA PRO A 110 12.75 -15.31 1.19
C PRO A 110 12.03 -16.20 0.16
N GLU A 111 12.71 -16.59 -0.91
CA GLU A 111 12.10 -17.45 -1.94
C GLU A 111 11.69 -18.80 -1.40
N GLU A 112 12.37 -19.31 -0.36
CA GLU A 112 12.09 -20.61 0.21
C GLU A 112 10.94 -20.60 1.21
N VAL A 113 10.64 -19.45 1.83
CA VAL A 113 9.67 -19.39 2.94
C VAL A 113 8.32 -18.76 2.57
N TYR A 114 8.26 -17.95 1.50
CA TYR A 114 6.98 -17.36 1.10
C TYR A 114 6.29 -18.24 0.06
N LEU A 115 4.99 -18.43 0.25
CA LEU A 115 4.17 -19.36 -0.51
C LEU A 115 3.17 -18.63 -1.40
N ALA A 116 2.53 -19.37 -2.31
CA ALA A 116 1.48 -18.83 -3.17
C ALA A 116 0.35 -18.18 -2.36
N GLU A 117 0.00 -18.76 -1.22
CA GLU A 117 -1.03 -18.23 -0.32
C GLU A 117 -0.66 -16.86 0.21
N ASP A 118 0.62 -16.63 0.54
CA ASP A 118 1.11 -15.31 0.98
C ASP A 118 0.91 -14.28 -0.11
N ALA A 119 1.32 -14.59 -1.32
CA ALA A 119 1.19 -13.67 -2.45
C ALA A 119 -0.27 -13.35 -2.76
N HIS A 120 -1.13 -14.37 -2.75
CA HIS A 120 -2.56 -14.17 -2.97
C HIS A 120 -3.17 -13.24 -1.92
N ALA A 121 -2.90 -13.50 -0.64
CA ALA A 121 -3.42 -12.69 0.45
C ALA A 121 -2.90 -11.24 0.37
N CYS A 122 -1.61 -11.05 0.06
CA CYS A 122 -1.03 -9.72 -0.07
C CYS A 122 -1.68 -8.93 -1.20
N ILE A 123 -1.89 -9.56 -2.36
CA ILE A 123 -2.54 -8.91 -3.50
C ILE A 123 -3.98 -8.50 -3.14
N GLU A 124 -4.74 -9.39 -2.52
CA GLU A 124 -6.12 -9.07 -2.13
C GLU A 124 -6.18 -7.94 -1.10
N ASN A 125 -5.27 -7.94 -0.12
CA ASN A 125 -5.19 -6.86 0.86
C ASN A 125 -4.79 -5.52 0.20
N ALA A 126 -3.84 -5.54 -0.73
CA ALA A 126 -3.44 -4.34 -1.47
C ALA A 126 -4.59 -3.79 -2.30
N LYS A 127 -5.34 -4.64 -2.99
CA LYS A 127 -6.52 -4.20 -3.77
C LYS A 127 -7.51 -3.42 -2.93
N LYS A 128 -7.79 -3.89 -1.72
CA LYS A 128 -8.73 -3.21 -0.81
C LYS A 128 -8.23 -1.83 -0.40
N ILE A 129 -6.94 -1.71 -0.16
CA ILE A 129 -6.33 -0.42 0.21
C ILE A 129 -6.37 0.54 -0.97
N LEU A 130 -6.04 0.09 -2.18
CA LEU A 130 -6.10 0.92 -3.38
C LEU A 130 -7.53 1.40 -3.66
N GLU A 131 -8.50 0.52 -3.48
CA GLU A 131 -9.91 0.88 -3.64
C GLU A 131 -10.33 1.96 -2.65
N ALA A 132 -9.95 1.84 -1.38
CA ALA A 132 -10.25 2.85 -0.36
C ALA A 132 -9.61 4.20 -0.71
N ALA A 133 -8.34 4.18 -1.16
CA ALA A 133 -7.64 5.41 -1.57
C ALA A 133 -8.30 6.05 -2.79
N GLN A 134 -8.64 5.27 -3.80
CA GLN A 134 -9.32 5.76 -5.01
C GLN A 134 -10.66 6.40 -4.64
N ASN A 135 -11.44 5.75 -3.78
CA ASN A 135 -12.73 6.27 -3.35
C ASN A 135 -12.57 7.61 -2.61
N GLN A 136 -11.55 7.74 -1.77
CA GLN A 136 -11.29 8.99 -1.07
C GLN A 136 -10.91 10.10 -2.03
N ILE A 137 -10.07 9.82 -3.01
CA ILE A 137 -9.67 10.80 -4.02
C ILE A 137 -10.89 11.24 -4.84
N ASN A 138 -11.75 10.32 -5.21
CA ASN A 138 -12.96 10.61 -5.98
C ASN A 138 -13.98 11.44 -5.20
N LYS A 139 -14.08 11.26 -3.88
CA LYS A 139 -15.01 11.99 -3.02
C LYS A 139 -14.54 13.42 -2.74
N THR A 140 -13.25 13.68 -2.86
CA THR A 140 -12.72 15.01 -2.57
C THR A 140 -12.98 15.92 -3.76
N ASN A 141 -13.89 16.87 -3.57
CA ASN A 141 -14.24 17.85 -4.59
C ASN A 141 -13.20 18.96 -4.67
N ILE A 142 -12.95 19.36 -5.89
CA ILE A 142 -12.03 20.44 -6.19
C ILE A 142 -12.79 21.60 -6.82
#